data_94867ba130dbcea8e7ae0d1e961fa692
#
_entry.id   94867ba130dbcea8e7ae0d1e961fa692
#
_cell.length_a   1.000
_cell.length_b   1.000
_cell.length_c   1.000
_cell.angle_alpha   90.00
_cell.angle_beta   90.00
_cell.angle_gamma   90.00
#
_symmetry.space_group_name_H-M   'P 1'
#
loop_
_entity.id
_entity.type
_entity.pdbx_description
1 polymer ?
#
loop_
_entity_poly.entity_id
_entity_poly.type
_entity_poly.pdbx_seq_one_letter_code
_entity_poly.pdbx_strand_id
1 'polypeptide(L)'
;KVIDDEAIELKVEPRDIGFIPEKIWSPSPSIEHRITPYDVPMELNIGIRGSKESGAKFSPPPFAVIVHGKDRKIFVGIRAEKSWHLWNSAFFKATRKGIRIRIDLEGHSNPVDVANHTEINLLYGQDNETEHQLFARGICFMYPEASKHPQGSIPSWWLMPIYCGYGDQVGISYELEGPDGPEARALAYCIQGLYEKWIKILENEKVPFGTVIIDAGWSPGGVWQPNRIQWPDLRGFIERQHKKGRKVLLWIATWYTEGLPDKWCIFCGEKKLVADPENPEYLSFIRENIRKLLSGAKDCYNADGFKIDQLAYTPTERMPLGGEHFGRPVIIGRSHPSVKHNGSLWGCELLYKLQKEIYIAAKNTKKDCLITSSTVNPYFYDTFDMVRLHDTGLIFPDTDVFMAMKARADLSSSTLPSHPIDTDNWVHSYYDKWLDYTVKSKDIGVPCIFYAERFVVIRPERKVILIKRDDLKIIAASWRKYIRGL
;
A
#
# COMPACT_ATOMS: atom_id res chain seq x y z
N LYS A 1 25.13 -5.44 18.87
CA LYS A 1 24.96 -5.21 20.32
C LYS A 1 23.49 -5.18 20.65
N VAL A 2 23.03 -6.03 21.54
CA VAL A 2 21.72 -5.91 22.18
C VAL A 2 21.76 -4.66 23.06
N ILE A 3 20.79 -3.76 22.91
CA ILE A 3 20.69 -2.55 23.76
C ILE A 3 19.85 -2.88 24.98
N ASP A 4 18.68 -3.48 24.72
CA ASP A 4 17.69 -3.93 25.67
C ASP A 4 16.79 -5.00 25.00
N ASP A 5 15.74 -5.43 25.67
CA ASP A 5 14.81 -6.43 25.13
C ASP A 5 13.95 -5.91 23.94
N GLU A 6 14.03 -4.63 23.64
CA GLU A 6 13.20 -3.98 22.60
C GLU A 6 14.02 -3.49 21.40
N ALA A 7 15.36 -3.43 21.49
CA ALA A 7 16.18 -2.92 20.41
C ALA A 7 17.58 -3.53 20.31
N ILE A 8 18.11 -3.58 19.10
CA ILE A 8 19.51 -3.90 18.82
C ILE A 8 20.20 -2.76 18.08
N GLU A 9 21.52 -2.66 18.22
CA GLU A 9 22.35 -1.74 17.45
C GLU A 9 23.42 -2.50 16.67
N LEU A 10 23.41 -2.33 15.35
CA LEU A 10 24.46 -2.80 14.47
C LEU A 10 25.39 -1.62 14.13
N LYS A 11 26.66 -1.92 13.85
CA LYS A 11 27.68 -0.91 13.50
C LYS A 11 28.45 -1.34 12.27
N VAL A 12 28.71 -0.35 11.41
CA VAL A 12 29.63 -0.46 10.28
C VAL A 12 30.71 0.59 10.49
N GLU A 13 31.95 0.18 10.66
CA GLU A 13 33.07 1.09 10.91
C GLU A 13 33.65 1.64 9.60
N PRO A 14 34.33 2.80 9.61
CA PRO A 14 34.95 3.36 8.40
C PRO A 14 35.92 2.38 7.71
N ARG A 15 36.60 1.53 8.47
CA ARG A 15 37.47 0.49 7.91
C ARG A 15 36.72 -0.58 7.11
N ASP A 16 35.48 -0.86 7.46
CA ASP A 16 34.65 -1.87 6.79
C ASP A 16 34.16 -1.37 5.41
N ILE A 17 34.04 -0.05 5.25
CA ILE A 17 33.57 0.61 4.04
C ILE A 17 34.66 1.40 3.30
N GLY A 18 35.88 1.47 3.83
CA GLY A 18 37.03 2.08 3.20
C GLY A 18 36.98 3.60 3.05
N PHE A 19 36.09 4.32 3.74
CA PHE A 19 35.99 5.76 3.78
C PHE A 19 35.24 6.28 5.01
N ILE A 20 35.39 7.59 5.27
CA ILE A 20 34.65 8.27 6.33
C ILE A 20 33.31 8.75 5.79
N PRO A 21 32.17 8.36 6.41
CA PRO A 21 30.85 8.83 6.01
C PRO A 21 30.71 10.36 6.17
N GLU A 22 30.13 11.01 5.15
CA GLU A 22 29.83 12.45 5.16
C GLU A 22 28.34 12.75 5.14
N LYS A 23 27.56 11.99 4.35
CA LYS A 23 26.11 12.15 4.26
C LYS A 23 25.39 10.85 3.96
N ILE A 24 24.10 10.80 4.27
CA ILE A 24 23.20 9.73 3.89
C ILE A 24 22.20 10.23 2.86
N TRP A 25 21.92 9.40 1.87
CA TRP A 25 20.84 9.56 0.94
C TRP A 25 19.79 8.44 1.15
N SER A 26 18.51 8.79 1.08
CA SER A 26 17.39 7.86 1.10
C SER A 26 16.50 8.12 -0.12
N PRO A 27 15.92 7.09 -0.75
CA PRO A 27 15.02 7.28 -1.89
C PRO A 27 13.70 7.95 -1.52
N SER A 28 13.40 8.10 -0.24
CA SER A 28 12.19 8.78 0.23
C SER A 28 12.38 10.30 0.21
N PRO A 29 11.68 11.07 -0.62
CA PRO A 29 11.81 12.51 -0.68
C PRO A 29 11.34 13.25 0.58
N SER A 30 10.58 12.60 1.45
CA SER A 30 10.21 13.15 2.76
C SER A 30 11.35 13.13 3.78
N ILE A 31 12.44 12.42 3.45
CA ILE A 31 13.62 12.26 4.31
C ILE A 31 14.81 12.84 3.56
N GLU A 32 14.78 14.14 3.30
CA GLU A 32 15.92 14.84 2.69
C GLU A 32 17.18 14.59 3.51
N HIS A 33 18.09 13.76 3.01
CA HIS A 33 19.44 13.53 3.55
C HIS A 33 19.55 13.13 5.02
N ARG A 34 18.42 12.86 5.67
CA ARG A 34 18.37 12.35 7.05
C ARG A 34 17.43 11.17 7.09
N ILE A 35 17.88 10.13 7.70
CA ILE A 35 16.97 9.23 8.34
C ILE A 35 16.62 9.93 9.64
N THR A 36 15.43 10.54 9.63
CA THR A 36 14.95 11.14 10.84
C THR A 36 14.66 10.03 11.82
N PRO A 37 15.13 10.18 13.04
CA PRO A 37 14.82 9.21 14.07
C PRO A 37 13.32 9.15 14.28
N TYR A 38 12.80 7.97 14.43
CA TYR A 38 11.61 7.60 15.19
C TYR A 38 10.25 8.18 14.79
N ASP A 39 10.19 9.36 14.22
CA ASP A 39 8.93 10.06 13.91
C ASP A 39 8.46 9.83 12.49
N VAL A 40 9.29 9.21 11.68
CA VAL A 40 8.91 8.86 10.31
C VAL A 40 8.20 7.54 10.40
N PRO A 41 6.90 7.55 10.17
CA PRO A 41 6.12 6.33 10.10
C PRO A 41 6.72 5.43 9.04
N MET A 42 6.51 4.14 9.20
CA MET A 42 6.87 3.13 8.20
C MET A 42 6.02 3.29 6.94
N GLU A 43 5.78 4.51 6.53
CA GLU A 43 4.96 4.93 5.42
C GLU A 43 5.78 5.51 4.31
N LEU A 44 5.42 5.10 3.11
CA LEU A 44 5.77 5.83 1.91
C LEU A 44 4.94 7.10 1.79
N ASN A 45 5.28 8.08 2.60
CA ASN A 45 4.71 9.39 2.49
C ASN A 45 5.54 10.25 1.56
N ILE A 46 5.70 9.77 0.34
CA ILE A 46 6.55 10.37 -0.65
C ILE A 46 5.81 11.53 -1.29
N GLY A 47 6.37 12.71 -1.18
CA GLY A 47 6.03 13.85 -2.01
C GLY A 47 5.00 14.82 -1.46
N ILE A 48 4.59 14.70 -0.19
CA ILE A 48 3.73 15.71 0.42
C ILE A 48 4.44 16.37 1.59
N ARG A 49 5.11 17.47 1.26
CA ARG A 49 5.88 18.24 2.22
C ARG A 49 5.00 18.81 3.32
N GLY A 50 5.30 18.50 4.57
CA GLY A 50 4.71 19.18 5.72
C GLY A 50 3.35 18.66 6.22
N SER A 51 2.82 17.59 5.67
CA SER A 51 1.58 17.01 6.15
C SER A 51 1.81 16.02 7.29
N LYS A 52 1.39 16.39 8.49
CA LYS A 52 1.31 15.47 9.64
C LYS A 52 0.22 14.40 9.48
N GLU A 53 -0.74 14.62 8.57
CA GLU A 53 -1.89 13.74 8.35
C GLU A 53 -1.66 12.73 7.21
N SER A 54 -0.72 13.00 6.32
CA SER A 54 -0.41 12.11 5.20
C SER A 54 0.45 10.92 5.62
N GLY A 55 0.97 10.95 6.83
CA GLY A 55 1.72 9.88 7.45
C GLY A 55 0.88 8.73 7.99
N ALA A 56 -0.40 8.66 7.70
CA ALA A 56 -1.30 7.73 8.36
C ALA A 56 -1.33 6.31 7.79
N LYS A 57 -0.63 6.04 6.67
CA LYS A 57 -0.81 4.78 5.96
C LYS A 57 0.46 3.97 5.94
N PHE A 58 0.33 2.78 6.48
CA PHE A 58 1.44 1.87 6.67
C PHE A 58 1.85 1.23 5.34
N SER A 59 3.10 1.45 4.98
CA SER A 59 3.76 0.76 3.89
C SER A 59 5.23 0.57 4.30
N PRO A 60 5.65 -0.65 4.68
CA PRO A 60 7.00 -0.85 5.19
C PRO A 60 8.04 -0.42 4.16
N PRO A 61 8.92 0.54 4.49
CA PRO A 61 9.95 0.98 3.58
C PRO A 61 11.03 -0.09 3.42
N PRO A 62 11.76 -0.10 2.31
CA PRO A 62 12.98 -0.86 2.21
C PRO A 62 14.00 -0.31 3.23
N PHE A 63 14.58 -1.21 4.03
CA PHE A 63 15.52 -0.85 5.07
C PHE A 63 16.93 -0.73 4.51
N ALA A 64 17.16 0.31 3.72
CA ALA A 64 18.43 0.58 3.06
C ALA A 64 18.64 2.06 2.78
N VAL A 65 19.90 2.46 2.66
CA VAL A 65 20.34 3.83 2.35
C VAL A 65 21.59 3.81 1.47
N ILE A 66 21.89 4.96 0.86
CA ILE A 66 23.19 5.23 0.26
C ILE A 66 23.99 6.12 1.21
N VAL A 67 25.22 5.74 1.51
CA VAL A 67 26.14 6.53 2.31
C VAL A 67 27.26 7.06 1.42
N HIS A 68 27.49 8.36 1.48
CA HIS A 68 28.54 9.03 0.74
C HIS A 68 29.75 9.33 1.63
N GLY A 69 30.92 9.10 1.08
CA GLY A 69 32.16 9.71 1.50
C GLY A 69 32.60 10.80 0.51
N LYS A 70 33.84 11.23 0.59
CA LYS A 70 34.38 12.31 -0.27
C LYS A 70 34.26 11.99 -1.77
N ASP A 71 34.71 10.80 -2.17
CA ASP A 71 34.81 10.41 -3.59
C ASP A 71 34.16 9.07 -3.88
N ARG A 72 33.42 8.51 -2.91
CA ARG A 72 32.82 7.18 -2.99
C ARG A 72 31.44 7.18 -2.38
N LYS A 73 30.62 6.25 -2.85
CA LYS A 73 29.31 5.97 -2.25
C LYS A 73 29.10 4.46 -2.12
N ILE A 74 28.30 4.08 -1.14
CA ILE A 74 27.99 2.68 -0.85
C ILE A 74 26.51 2.55 -0.48
N PHE A 75 25.87 1.51 -1.01
CA PHE A 75 24.58 1.03 -0.52
C PHE A 75 24.81 0.30 0.80
N VAL A 76 23.99 0.60 1.78
CA VAL A 76 23.95 -0.08 3.08
C VAL A 76 22.52 -0.50 3.33
N GLY A 77 22.27 -1.79 3.27
CA GLY A 77 20.97 -2.38 3.53
C GLY A 77 21.00 -3.43 4.62
N ILE A 78 19.87 -3.61 5.30
CA ILE A 78 19.71 -4.70 6.26
C ILE A 78 18.62 -5.63 5.77
N ARG A 79 18.90 -6.93 5.79
CA ARG A 79 18.00 -8.00 5.38
C ARG A 79 17.57 -8.81 6.59
N ALA A 80 16.25 -9.00 6.73
CA ALA A 80 15.69 -9.95 7.68
C ALA A 80 15.56 -11.33 7.04
N GLU A 81 15.78 -12.37 7.83
CA GLU A 81 15.44 -13.73 7.44
C GLU A 81 13.92 -13.91 7.38
N LYS A 82 13.45 -14.64 6.36
CA LYS A 82 12.02 -14.93 6.19
C LYS A 82 11.44 -15.65 7.40
N SER A 83 10.25 -15.23 7.77
CA SER A 83 9.34 -15.84 8.74
C SER A 83 9.54 -15.50 10.22
N TRP A 84 10.63 -14.83 10.62
CA TRP A 84 10.87 -14.64 12.07
C TRP A 84 11.55 -13.33 12.46
N HIS A 85 12.11 -12.58 11.52
CA HIS A 85 13.05 -11.51 11.84
C HIS A 85 12.78 -10.20 11.12
N LEU A 86 11.55 -9.99 10.62
CA LEU A 86 11.19 -8.71 10.05
C LEU A 86 10.78 -7.75 11.18
N TRP A 87 11.59 -6.74 11.36
CA TRP A 87 11.35 -5.67 12.33
C TRP A 87 10.46 -4.56 11.77
N ASN A 88 9.88 -3.76 12.66
CA ASN A 88 8.96 -2.69 12.28
C ASN A 88 9.68 -1.41 11.87
N SER A 89 10.84 -1.13 12.44
CA SER A 89 11.62 0.06 12.11
C SER A 89 13.12 -0.15 12.22
N ALA A 90 13.86 0.55 11.38
CA ALA A 90 15.31 0.60 11.41
C ALA A 90 15.82 2.02 11.15
N PHE A 91 16.84 2.43 11.87
CA PHE A 91 17.43 3.76 11.80
C PHE A 91 18.87 3.68 11.42
N PHE A 92 19.21 4.44 10.38
CA PHE A 92 20.59 4.57 9.93
C PHE A 92 21.12 5.95 10.32
N LYS A 93 22.21 6.01 11.03
CA LYS A 93 22.91 7.23 11.40
C LYS A 93 24.35 7.17 10.96
N ALA A 94 24.75 8.02 10.02
CA ALA A 94 26.13 8.18 9.65
C ALA A 94 26.82 9.25 10.50
N THR A 95 28.03 8.95 10.90
CA THR A 95 28.94 9.85 11.62
C THR A 95 30.36 9.61 11.10
N ARG A 96 31.32 10.48 11.45
CA ARG A 96 32.75 10.24 11.14
C ARG A 96 33.30 8.95 11.74
N LYS A 97 32.59 8.36 12.74
CA LYS A 97 32.94 7.07 13.39
C LYS A 97 32.30 5.86 12.73
N GLY A 98 31.61 6.05 11.59
CA GLY A 98 30.93 4.98 10.86
C GLY A 98 29.41 5.14 10.86
N ILE A 99 28.73 4.04 10.53
CA ILE A 99 27.27 3.98 10.41
C ILE A 99 26.76 3.17 11.59
N ARG A 100 25.74 3.70 12.25
CA ARG A 100 24.96 2.97 13.27
C ARG A 100 23.59 2.66 12.73
N ILE A 101 23.16 1.43 12.93
CA ILE A 101 21.82 0.97 12.55
C ILE A 101 21.14 0.48 13.82
N ARG A 102 20.13 1.19 14.25
CA ARG A 102 19.26 0.73 15.35
C ARG A 102 18.04 0.06 14.75
N ILE A 103 17.67 -1.09 15.28
CA ILE A 103 16.49 -1.86 14.92
C ILE A 103 15.62 -1.95 16.17
N ASP A 104 14.37 -1.50 16.05
CA ASP A 104 13.39 -1.61 17.13
C ASP A 104 12.54 -2.87 16.91
N LEU A 105 12.44 -3.70 17.95
CA LEU A 105 11.80 -5.02 17.94
C LEU A 105 10.38 -5.00 18.54
N GLU A 106 10.06 -3.98 19.32
CA GLU A 106 8.74 -3.80 19.96
C GLU A 106 8.28 -5.04 20.77
N GLY A 107 9.22 -5.78 21.35
CA GLY A 107 8.97 -6.94 22.21
C GLY A 107 8.42 -8.19 21.53
N HIS A 108 8.43 -8.26 20.19
CA HIS A 108 7.91 -9.44 19.47
C HIS A 108 8.99 -10.43 19.00
N SER A 109 10.24 -10.08 19.12
CA SER A 109 11.36 -10.92 18.69
C SER A 109 12.44 -10.98 19.76
N ASN A 110 13.16 -12.09 19.81
CA ASN A 110 14.32 -12.22 20.70
C ASN A 110 15.48 -11.37 20.12
N PRO A 111 16.02 -10.40 20.88
CA PRO A 111 17.07 -9.52 20.39
C PRO A 111 18.35 -10.28 19.96
N VAL A 112 18.69 -11.38 20.62
CA VAL A 112 19.87 -12.18 20.28
C VAL A 112 19.66 -12.88 18.94
N ASP A 113 18.49 -13.47 18.73
CA ASP A 113 18.17 -14.15 17.48
C ASP A 113 18.14 -13.17 16.32
N VAL A 114 17.50 -12.01 16.48
CA VAL A 114 17.49 -10.96 15.45
C VAL A 114 18.90 -10.49 15.14
N ALA A 115 19.74 -10.24 16.15
CA ALA A 115 21.11 -9.81 15.94
C ALA A 115 21.97 -10.87 15.18
N ASN A 116 21.69 -12.15 15.40
CA ASN A 116 22.41 -13.24 14.73
C ASN A 116 21.93 -13.50 13.28
N HIS A 117 20.67 -13.18 12.97
CA HIS A 117 20.06 -13.48 11.66
C HIS A 117 19.82 -12.21 10.78
N THR A 118 20.25 -11.04 11.27
CA THR A 118 20.20 -9.81 10.47
C THR A 118 21.48 -9.67 9.66
N GLU A 119 21.34 -9.65 8.36
CA GLU A 119 22.46 -9.42 7.43
C GLU A 119 22.62 -7.93 7.13
N ILE A 120 23.85 -7.41 7.22
CA ILE A 120 24.20 -6.11 6.68
C ILE A 120 24.80 -6.30 5.28
N ASN A 121 24.14 -5.73 4.29
CA ASN A 121 24.55 -5.84 2.90
C ASN A 121 25.21 -4.52 2.46
N LEU A 122 26.41 -4.63 1.93
CA LEU A 122 27.23 -3.51 1.47
C LEU A 122 27.53 -3.66 -0.02
N LEU A 123 27.25 -2.61 -0.81
CA LEU A 123 27.51 -2.63 -2.23
C LEU A 123 28.07 -1.27 -2.70
N TYR A 124 29.29 -1.24 -3.22
CA TYR A 124 29.90 0.00 -3.71
C TYR A 124 29.22 0.53 -4.95
N GLY A 125 29.11 1.86 -5.02
CA GLY A 125 28.71 2.56 -6.22
C GLY A 125 29.79 2.45 -7.32
N GLN A 126 29.30 2.40 -8.56
CA GLN A 126 30.15 2.45 -9.76
C GLN A 126 30.34 3.91 -10.21
N ASP A 127 31.34 4.14 -11.07
CA ASP A 127 31.55 5.45 -11.68
C ASP A 127 30.31 5.87 -12.50
N ASN A 128 29.89 7.12 -12.33
CA ASN A 128 28.70 7.71 -12.97
C ASN A 128 27.34 7.07 -12.62
N GLU A 129 27.28 6.12 -11.70
CA GLU A 129 26.03 5.56 -11.21
C GLU A 129 25.29 6.58 -10.33
N THR A 130 24.00 6.80 -10.57
CA THR A 130 23.16 7.65 -9.69
C THR A 130 22.83 6.93 -8.38
N GLU A 131 22.35 7.68 -7.37
CA GLU A 131 21.90 7.09 -6.11
C GLU A 131 20.74 6.12 -6.33
N HIS A 132 19.78 6.49 -7.18
CA HIS A 132 18.64 5.60 -7.53
C HIS A 132 19.10 4.29 -8.20
N GLN A 133 20.07 4.36 -9.11
CA GLN A 133 20.61 3.17 -9.77
C GLN A 133 21.34 2.27 -8.78
N LEU A 134 22.19 2.85 -7.93
CA LEU A 134 22.89 2.10 -6.88
C LEU A 134 21.90 1.50 -5.88
N PHE A 135 20.85 2.25 -5.50
CA PHE A 135 19.82 1.75 -4.60
C PHE A 135 19.09 0.55 -5.22
N ALA A 136 18.62 0.67 -6.46
CA ALA A 136 17.95 -0.43 -7.16
C ALA A 136 18.83 -1.68 -7.28
N ARG A 137 20.12 -1.49 -7.64
CA ARG A 137 21.09 -2.57 -7.73
C ARG A 137 21.37 -3.20 -6.36
N GLY A 138 21.44 -2.39 -5.31
CA GLY A 138 21.61 -2.84 -3.92
C GLY A 138 20.41 -3.66 -3.43
N ILE A 139 19.19 -3.23 -3.73
CA ILE A 139 17.97 -4.01 -3.41
C ILE A 139 17.97 -5.35 -4.15
N CYS A 140 18.26 -5.35 -5.46
CA CYS A 140 18.34 -6.59 -6.23
C CYS A 140 19.46 -7.54 -5.72
N PHE A 141 20.57 -6.99 -5.24
CA PHE A 141 21.62 -7.76 -4.58
C PHE A 141 21.15 -8.38 -3.26
N MET A 142 20.47 -7.57 -2.44
CA MET A 142 19.99 -7.97 -1.13
C MET A 142 18.79 -8.95 -1.22
N TYR A 143 17.90 -8.77 -2.21
CA TYR A 143 16.71 -9.60 -2.44
C TYR A 143 16.61 -10.02 -3.92
N PRO A 144 17.50 -10.91 -4.41
CA PRO A 144 17.50 -11.32 -5.81
C PRO A 144 16.20 -12.00 -6.24
N GLU A 145 15.46 -12.61 -5.30
CA GLU A 145 14.15 -13.21 -5.52
C GLU A 145 13.09 -12.18 -5.93
N ALA A 146 13.15 -10.95 -5.42
CA ALA A 146 12.22 -9.88 -5.76
C ALA A 146 12.37 -9.36 -7.21
N SER A 147 13.44 -9.74 -7.90
CA SER A 147 13.66 -9.42 -9.32
C SER A 147 12.80 -10.26 -10.27
N LYS A 148 12.15 -11.30 -9.76
CA LYS A 148 11.25 -12.17 -10.54
C LYS A 148 9.85 -12.12 -9.95
N HIS A 149 8.87 -11.90 -10.82
CA HIS A 149 7.48 -11.93 -10.38
C HIS A 149 7.09 -13.34 -9.90
N PRO A 150 6.40 -13.50 -8.75
CA PRO A 150 6.08 -14.81 -8.18
C PRO A 150 5.19 -15.67 -9.08
N GLN A 151 4.40 -15.07 -9.98
CA GLN A 151 3.60 -15.77 -10.99
C GLN A 151 4.38 -16.13 -12.25
N GLY A 152 5.63 -15.70 -12.39
CA GLY A 152 6.45 -15.88 -13.60
C GLY A 152 6.05 -14.94 -14.73
N SER A 153 4.88 -15.10 -15.34
CA SER A 153 4.35 -14.22 -16.38
C SER A 153 3.20 -13.34 -15.85
N ILE A 154 3.19 -12.09 -16.29
CA ILE A 154 2.14 -11.12 -15.95
C ILE A 154 0.99 -11.25 -16.96
N PRO A 155 -0.24 -11.57 -16.54
CA PRO A 155 -1.40 -11.57 -17.42
C PRO A 155 -1.64 -10.18 -18.02
N SER A 156 -1.88 -10.09 -19.32
CA SER A 156 -2.03 -8.82 -20.03
C SER A 156 -3.15 -7.95 -19.48
N TRP A 157 -4.21 -8.55 -18.94
CA TRP A 157 -5.32 -7.80 -18.35
C TRP A 157 -4.93 -7.02 -17.08
N TRP A 158 -3.86 -7.41 -16.37
CA TRP A 158 -3.36 -6.65 -15.22
C TRP A 158 -2.83 -5.27 -15.61
N LEU A 159 -2.41 -5.13 -16.86
CA LEU A 159 -1.87 -3.88 -17.39
C LEU A 159 -2.96 -2.96 -17.98
N MET A 160 -4.21 -3.39 -17.98
CA MET A 160 -5.31 -2.56 -18.48
C MET A 160 -5.69 -1.47 -17.47
N PRO A 161 -6.00 -0.25 -17.94
CA PRO A 161 -6.38 0.86 -17.06
C PRO A 161 -7.50 0.52 -16.10
N ILE A 162 -7.49 1.17 -14.93
CA ILE A 162 -8.33 0.85 -13.78
C ILE A 162 -9.34 1.97 -13.53
N TYR A 163 -10.59 1.61 -13.27
CA TYR A 163 -11.59 2.49 -12.64
C TYR A 163 -11.86 2.03 -11.21
N CYS A 164 -11.72 2.95 -10.23
CA CYS A 164 -12.05 2.74 -8.83
C CYS A 164 -13.17 3.70 -8.42
N GLY A 165 -14.28 3.20 -7.90
CA GLY A 165 -15.47 4.03 -7.64
C GLY A 165 -15.41 4.90 -6.38
N TYR A 166 -14.35 4.83 -5.56
CA TYR A 166 -14.31 5.51 -4.26
C TYR A 166 -14.45 7.04 -4.37
N GLY A 167 -13.80 7.66 -5.33
CA GLY A 167 -13.90 9.11 -5.54
C GLY A 167 -15.32 9.59 -5.79
N ASP A 168 -16.05 8.87 -6.65
CA ASP A 168 -17.47 9.17 -6.91
C ASP A 168 -18.37 8.87 -5.69
N GLN A 169 -18.05 7.85 -4.86
CA GLN A 169 -18.76 7.60 -3.60
C GLN A 169 -18.63 8.80 -2.65
N VAL A 170 -17.41 9.32 -2.48
CA VAL A 170 -17.16 10.51 -1.67
C VAL A 170 -17.87 11.72 -2.27
N GLY A 171 -17.82 11.88 -3.60
CA GLY A 171 -18.50 12.98 -4.30
C GLY A 171 -20.01 13.01 -4.06
N ILE A 172 -20.69 11.88 -4.13
CA ILE A 172 -22.12 11.77 -3.81
C ILE A 172 -22.39 12.06 -2.33
N SER A 173 -21.57 11.54 -1.42
CA SER A 173 -21.72 11.80 0.00
C SER A 173 -21.65 13.30 0.29
N TYR A 174 -20.67 14.01 -0.26
CA TYR A 174 -20.53 15.45 -0.11
C TYR A 174 -21.70 16.23 -0.72
N GLU A 175 -22.23 15.80 -1.87
CA GLU A 175 -23.35 16.46 -2.53
C GLU A 175 -24.66 16.33 -1.74
N LEU A 176 -24.94 15.13 -1.19
CA LEU A 176 -26.22 14.84 -0.54
C LEU A 176 -26.25 15.16 0.95
N GLU A 177 -25.12 15.01 1.63
CA GLU A 177 -25.03 15.18 3.08
C GLU A 177 -24.36 16.50 3.48
N GLY A 178 -23.87 17.26 2.51
CA GLY A 178 -23.15 18.51 2.69
C GLY A 178 -21.66 18.33 2.97
N PRO A 179 -20.91 19.44 2.95
CA PRO A 179 -19.45 19.44 3.01
C PRO A 179 -18.87 18.98 4.35
N ASP A 180 -19.67 18.89 5.38
CA ASP A 180 -19.28 18.41 6.71
C ASP A 180 -19.44 16.90 6.89
N GLY A 181 -19.92 16.22 5.84
CA GLY A 181 -20.02 14.77 5.80
C GLY A 181 -18.63 14.13 5.91
N PRO A 182 -18.40 13.19 6.86
CA PRO A 182 -17.15 12.47 6.93
C PRO A 182 -16.99 11.55 5.71
N GLU A 183 -15.75 11.36 5.21
CA GLU A 183 -15.45 10.37 4.17
C GLU A 183 -16.00 8.97 4.51
N ALA A 184 -16.11 8.64 5.79
CA ALA A 184 -16.69 7.40 6.27
C ALA A 184 -18.14 7.17 5.78
N ARG A 185 -18.91 8.23 5.51
CA ARG A 185 -20.25 8.12 4.95
C ARG A 185 -20.25 7.71 3.48
N ALA A 186 -19.13 7.91 2.77
CA ALA A 186 -18.97 7.45 1.40
C ALA A 186 -19.21 5.94 1.26
N LEU A 187 -18.99 5.16 2.30
CA LEU A 187 -19.26 3.72 2.32
C LEU A 187 -20.75 3.38 2.05
N ALA A 188 -21.67 4.26 2.48
CA ALA A 188 -23.09 4.10 2.23
C ALA A 188 -23.44 4.22 0.72
N TYR A 189 -22.58 4.87 -0.06
CA TYR A 189 -22.78 5.08 -1.50
C TYR A 189 -22.03 4.07 -2.38
N CYS A 190 -21.44 3.04 -1.79
CA CYS A 190 -20.93 1.89 -2.53
C CYS A 190 -22.11 1.00 -2.99
N ILE A 191 -22.91 1.52 -3.92
CA ILE A 191 -24.18 0.93 -4.37
C ILE A 191 -24.06 0.47 -5.82
N GLN A 192 -24.53 -0.76 -6.11
CA GLN A 192 -24.44 -1.37 -7.43
C GLN A 192 -24.95 -0.45 -8.55
N GLY A 193 -26.15 0.15 -8.39
CA GLY A 193 -26.73 1.03 -9.41
C GLY A 193 -25.92 2.31 -9.66
N LEU A 194 -25.20 2.83 -8.64
CA LEU A 194 -24.29 3.96 -8.80
C LEU A 194 -23.04 3.55 -9.61
N TYR A 195 -22.46 2.41 -9.33
CA TYR A 195 -21.33 1.88 -10.12
C TYR A 195 -21.74 1.63 -11.58
N GLU A 196 -22.91 1.07 -11.83
CA GLU A 196 -23.43 0.90 -13.20
C GLU A 196 -23.60 2.25 -13.93
N LYS A 197 -24.07 3.30 -13.23
CA LYS A 197 -24.19 4.66 -13.75
C LYS A 197 -22.79 5.25 -14.10
N TRP A 198 -21.84 5.19 -13.19
CA TRP A 198 -20.50 5.75 -13.39
C TRP A 198 -19.75 5.03 -14.50
N ILE A 199 -19.81 3.71 -14.54
CA ILE A 199 -19.26 2.91 -15.64
C ILE A 199 -19.85 3.34 -16.97
N LYS A 200 -21.17 3.60 -17.03
CA LYS A 200 -21.84 4.06 -18.25
C LYS A 200 -21.38 5.44 -18.70
N ILE A 201 -21.06 6.33 -17.77
CA ILE A 201 -20.47 7.65 -18.09
C ILE A 201 -19.12 7.46 -18.80
N LEU A 202 -18.22 6.65 -18.21
CA LEU A 202 -16.90 6.37 -18.80
C LEU A 202 -17.02 5.69 -20.17
N GLU A 203 -17.97 4.76 -20.35
CA GLU A 203 -18.26 4.10 -21.63
C GLU A 203 -18.72 5.11 -22.69
N ASN A 204 -19.63 6.01 -22.35
CA ASN A 204 -20.16 7.01 -23.28
C ASN A 204 -19.05 7.95 -23.78
N GLU A 205 -18.12 8.33 -22.91
CA GLU A 205 -16.97 9.18 -23.27
C GLU A 205 -15.77 8.36 -23.79
N LYS A 206 -15.96 7.04 -23.96
CA LYS A 206 -14.98 6.11 -24.51
C LYS A 206 -13.65 6.11 -23.75
N VAL A 207 -13.67 6.33 -22.44
CA VAL A 207 -12.51 6.12 -21.57
C VAL A 207 -12.19 4.64 -21.53
N PRO A 208 -11.01 4.20 -21.95
CA PRO A 208 -10.70 2.77 -21.95
C PRO A 208 -10.28 2.33 -20.56
N PHE A 209 -10.97 1.34 -20.02
CA PHE A 209 -10.59 0.65 -18.77
C PHE A 209 -10.92 -0.83 -18.88
N GLY A 210 -10.04 -1.66 -18.32
CA GLY A 210 -10.19 -3.11 -18.31
C GLY A 210 -10.48 -3.68 -16.92
N THR A 211 -10.26 -2.88 -15.88
CA THR A 211 -10.46 -3.31 -14.48
C THR A 211 -11.39 -2.33 -13.75
N VAL A 212 -12.35 -2.87 -13.01
CA VAL A 212 -13.23 -2.12 -12.10
C VAL A 212 -12.89 -2.53 -10.67
N ILE A 213 -12.62 -1.57 -9.80
CA ILE A 213 -12.49 -1.81 -8.36
C ILE A 213 -13.79 -1.38 -7.69
N ILE A 214 -14.47 -2.34 -7.05
CA ILE A 214 -15.53 -2.05 -6.11
C ILE A 214 -14.86 -1.75 -4.78
N ASP A 215 -14.89 -0.48 -4.38
CA ASP A 215 -14.14 0.02 -3.23
C ASP A 215 -14.90 -0.19 -1.90
N ALA A 216 -14.38 0.37 -0.81
CA ALA A 216 -14.94 0.22 0.53
C ALA A 216 -16.46 0.48 0.61
N GLY A 217 -17.18 -0.33 1.38
CA GLY A 217 -18.63 -0.26 1.57
C GLY A 217 -19.43 -1.38 0.89
N TRP A 218 -18.85 -2.15 -0.04
CA TRP A 218 -19.52 -3.31 -0.62
C TRP A 218 -19.77 -4.44 0.40
N SER A 219 -18.98 -4.45 1.48
CA SER A 219 -19.01 -5.42 2.58
C SER A 219 -18.82 -4.69 3.90
N PRO A 220 -19.41 -5.17 5.01
CA PRO A 220 -18.92 -4.82 6.35
C PRO A 220 -17.44 -5.19 6.50
N GLY A 221 -16.65 -4.30 7.11
CA GLY A 221 -15.19 -4.30 7.01
C GLY A 221 -14.48 -5.63 7.26
N GLY A 222 -14.77 -6.31 8.37
CA GLY A 222 -14.04 -7.53 8.76
C GLY A 222 -14.54 -8.82 8.13
N VAL A 223 -15.79 -8.88 7.62
CA VAL A 223 -16.42 -10.15 7.22
C VAL A 223 -16.30 -10.49 5.74
N TRP A 224 -15.92 -9.55 4.89
CA TRP A 224 -15.75 -9.73 3.43
C TRP A 224 -16.93 -10.46 2.75
N GLN A 225 -18.14 -10.06 3.08
CA GLN A 225 -19.36 -10.59 2.50
C GLN A 225 -20.21 -9.45 1.94
N PRO A 226 -20.83 -9.61 0.75
CA PRO A 226 -21.58 -8.54 0.14
C PRO A 226 -22.72 -8.02 1.02
N ASN A 227 -22.81 -6.71 1.17
CA ASN A 227 -24.00 -6.07 1.66
C ASN A 227 -25.11 -6.20 0.59
N ARG A 228 -26.06 -7.08 0.83
CA ARG A 228 -27.09 -7.40 -0.17
C ARG A 228 -28.08 -6.27 -0.44
N ILE A 229 -28.15 -5.26 0.41
CA ILE A 229 -28.95 -4.05 0.16
C ILE A 229 -28.25 -3.17 -0.88
N GLN A 230 -26.97 -2.96 -0.72
CA GLN A 230 -26.17 -2.13 -1.63
C GLN A 230 -25.78 -2.89 -2.91
N TRP A 231 -25.52 -4.19 -2.79
CA TRP A 231 -25.11 -5.09 -3.88
C TRP A 231 -26.05 -6.30 -3.99
N PRO A 232 -27.31 -6.10 -4.43
CA PRO A 232 -28.30 -7.17 -4.50
C PRO A 232 -27.92 -8.29 -5.47
N ASP A 233 -27.15 -7.97 -6.52
CA ASP A 233 -26.73 -8.91 -7.56
C ASP A 233 -25.24 -8.70 -7.92
N LEU A 234 -24.34 -8.86 -6.92
CA LEU A 234 -22.89 -8.72 -7.13
C LEU A 234 -22.36 -9.68 -8.19
N ARG A 235 -22.82 -10.95 -8.17
CA ARG A 235 -22.41 -11.93 -9.17
C ARG A 235 -22.82 -11.52 -10.58
N GLY A 236 -24.08 -11.16 -10.79
CA GLY A 236 -24.55 -10.70 -12.09
C GLY A 236 -23.86 -9.42 -12.56
N PHE A 237 -23.52 -8.50 -11.64
CA PHE A 237 -22.70 -7.35 -11.98
C PHE A 237 -21.33 -7.77 -12.53
N ILE A 238 -20.63 -8.67 -11.84
CA ILE A 238 -19.32 -9.19 -12.27
C ILE A 238 -19.44 -9.87 -13.64
N GLU A 239 -20.44 -10.71 -13.84
CA GLU A 239 -20.67 -11.38 -15.12
C GLU A 239 -20.95 -10.39 -16.26
N ARG A 240 -21.69 -9.30 -15.98
CA ARG A 240 -21.91 -8.22 -16.96
C ARG A 240 -20.60 -7.51 -17.34
N GLN A 241 -19.67 -7.32 -16.39
CA GLN A 241 -18.35 -6.75 -16.70
C GLN A 241 -17.50 -7.77 -17.50
N HIS A 242 -17.51 -9.04 -17.15
CA HIS A 242 -16.80 -10.10 -17.90
C HIS A 242 -17.29 -10.18 -19.36
N LYS A 243 -18.59 -10.09 -19.62
CA LYS A 243 -19.14 -10.03 -20.98
C LYS A 243 -18.63 -8.85 -21.82
N LYS A 244 -18.16 -7.78 -21.15
CA LYS A 244 -17.55 -6.61 -21.78
C LYS A 244 -16.01 -6.69 -21.83
N GLY A 245 -15.43 -7.85 -21.47
CA GLY A 245 -13.98 -8.07 -21.43
C GLY A 245 -13.29 -7.40 -20.23
N ARG A 246 -14.04 -7.00 -19.20
CA ARG A 246 -13.48 -6.35 -18.01
C ARG A 246 -13.36 -7.31 -16.84
N LYS A 247 -12.49 -6.95 -15.92
CA LYS A 247 -12.23 -7.65 -14.65
C LYS A 247 -12.72 -6.82 -13.46
N VAL A 248 -13.04 -7.50 -12.36
CA VAL A 248 -13.57 -6.85 -11.14
C VAL A 248 -12.73 -7.23 -9.94
N LEU A 249 -12.13 -6.25 -9.28
CA LEU A 249 -11.48 -6.41 -7.98
C LEU A 249 -12.40 -5.92 -6.86
N LEU A 250 -12.27 -6.54 -5.72
CA LEU A 250 -12.98 -6.15 -4.50
C LEU A 250 -11.99 -5.54 -3.50
N TRP A 251 -12.33 -4.39 -2.94
CA TRP A 251 -11.57 -3.80 -1.85
C TRP A 251 -11.71 -4.62 -0.58
N ILE A 252 -10.61 -4.85 0.11
CA ILE A 252 -10.59 -5.52 1.41
C ILE A 252 -9.74 -4.76 2.41
N ALA A 253 -10.27 -4.60 3.63
CA ALA A 253 -9.53 -4.05 4.75
C ALA A 253 -8.67 -5.12 5.41
N THR A 254 -7.41 -4.81 5.64
CA THR A 254 -6.46 -5.74 6.24
C THR A 254 -6.82 -6.11 7.68
N TRP A 255 -7.17 -5.11 8.50
CA TRP A 255 -7.18 -5.23 9.96
C TRP A 255 -8.55 -5.05 10.61
N TYR A 256 -9.60 -4.92 9.81
CA TYR A 256 -10.94 -4.61 10.34
C TYR A 256 -11.51 -5.75 11.18
N THR A 257 -12.11 -5.37 12.33
CA THR A 257 -12.68 -6.31 13.30
C THR A 257 -14.20 -6.34 13.30
N GLU A 258 -14.85 -5.46 12.52
CA GLU A 258 -16.30 -5.37 12.45
C GLU A 258 -16.92 -6.68 11.98
N GLY A 259 -17.83 -7.20 12.81
CA GLY A 259 -18.51 -8.48 12.53
C GLY A 259 -17.70 -9.73 12.88
N LEU A 260 -16.42 -9.59 13.32
CA LEU A 260 -15.61 -10.73 13.76
C LEU A 260 -15.89 -11.09 15.22
N PRO A 261 -15.89 -12.40 15.56
CA PRO A 261 -15.90 -12.87 16.95
C PRO A 261 -14.68 -12.36 17.73
N ASP A 262 -14.85 -12.07 19.02
CA ASP A 262 -13.80 -11.56 19.90
C ASP A 262 -12.56 -12.45 19.90
N LYS A 263 -12.74 -13.77 19.93
CA LYS A 263 -11.66 -14.75 19.92
C LYS A 263 -10.75 -14.72 18.68
N TRP A 264 -11.17 -14.03 17.61
CA TRP A 264 -10.40 -13.85 16.38
C TRP A 264 -9.69 -12.51 16.31
N CYS A 265 -9.68 -11.76 17.40
CA CYS A 265 -9.14 -10.40 17.43
C CYS A 265 -8.05 -10.27 18.50
N ILE A 266 -7.08 -9.42 18.21
CA ILE A 266 -6.12 -8.90 19.16
C ILE A 266 -6.78 -7.77 19.93
N PHE A 267 -6.58 -7.72 21.25
CA PHE A 267 -7.14 -6.71 22.12
C PHE A 267 -6.08 -5.84 22.76
N CYS A 268 -6.44 -4.60 23.06
CA CYS A 268 -5.73 -3.72 23.98
C CYS A 268 -6.72 -3.31 25.10
N GLY A 269 -6.53 -3.86 26.29
CA GLY A 269 -7.52 -3.80 27.35
C GLY A 269 -8.83 -4.47 26.93
N GLU A 270 -9.92 -3.74 26.95
CA GLU A 270 -11.26 -4.19 26.54
C GLU A 270 -11.58 -3.89 25.07
N LYS A 271 -10.75 -3.12 24.37
CA LYS A 271 -11.00 -2.70 22.99
C LYS A 271 -10.38 -3.69 21.99
N LYS A 272 -11.17 -4.08 20.99
CA LYS A 272 -10.66 -4.79 19.81
C LYS A 272 -9.67 -3.89 19.07
N LEU A 273 -8.46 -4.38 18.85
CA LEU A 273 -7.41 -3.67 18.15
C LEU A 273 -7.44 -3.98 16.64
N VAL A 274 -7.16 -5.22 16.31
CA VAL A 274 -7.11 -5.73 14.93
C VAL A 274 -7.54 -7.20 14.89
N ALA A 275 -7.86 -7.71 13.70
CA ALA A 275 -8.03 -9.14 13.49
C ALA A 275 -6.69 -9.89 13.73
N ASP A 276 -6.74 -11.12 14.21
CA ASP A 276 -5.56 -11.91 14.58
C ASP A 276 -5.22 -12.98 13.53
N PRO A 277 -4.24 -12.74 12.64
CA PRO A 277 -3.83 -13.74 11.66
C PRO A 277 -3.01 -14.90 12.26
N GLU A 278 -2.77 -14.94 13.55
CA GLU A 278 -2.24 -16.11 14.24
C GLU A 278 -3.35 -17.04 14.78
N ASN A 279 -4.62 -16.61 14.71
CA ASN A 279 -5.75 -17.45 15.05
C ASN A 279 -6.13 -18.38 13.87
N PRO A 280 -6.07 -19.72 14.02
CA PRO A 280 -6.32 -20.66 12.92
C PRO A 280 -7.77 -20.67 12.43
N GLU A 281 -8.75 -20.37 13.30
CA GLU A 281 -10.15 -20.27 12.90
C GLU A 281 -10.38 -19.03 12.03
N TYR A 282 -9.74 -17.90 12.36
CA TYR A 282 -9.80 -16.69 11.55
C TYR A 282 -9.16 -16.92 10.17
N LEU A 283 -8.00 -17.58 10.11
CA LEU A 283 -7.39 -17.92 8.82
C LEU A 283 -8.27 -18.86 7.98
N SER A 284 -8.95 -19.83 8.62
CA SER A 284 -9.89 -20.71 7.93
C SER A 284 -11.06 -19.91 7.36
N PHE A 285 -11.61 -18.97 8.13
CA PHE A 285 -12.67 -18.06 7.69
C PHE A 285 -12.22 -17.19 6.49
N ILE A 286 -11.01 -16.62 6.52
CA ILE A 286 -10.46 -15.87 5.39
C ILE A 286 -10.38 -16.73 4.13
N ARG A 287 -9.82 -17.94 4.23
CA ARG A 287 -9.67 -18.86 3.08
C ARG A 287 -11.01 -19.18 2.44
N GLU A 288 -12.02 -19.47 3.25
CA GLU A 288 -13.36 -19.77 2.74
C GLU A 288 -14.02 -18.56 2.08
N ASN A 289 -13.91 -17.36 2.66
CA ASN A 289 -14.43 -16.14 2.04
C ASN A 289 -13.72 -15.84 0.72
N ILE A 290 -12.40 -15.95 0.65
CA ILE A 290 -11.63 -15.77 -0.59
C ILE A 290 -12.09 -16.77 -1.65
N ARG A 291 -12.24 -18.05 -1.29
CA ARG A 291 -12.79 -19.06 -2.20
C ARG A 291 -14.16 -18.66 -2.73
N LYS A 292 -15.06 -18.22 -1.87
CA LYS A 292 -16.42 -17.81 -2.23
C LYS A 292 -16.43 -16.57 -3.13
N LEU A 293 -15.54 -15.63 -2.90
CA LEU A 293 -15.44 -14.40 -3.69
C LEU A 293 -14.83 -14.64 -5.08
N LEU A 294 -13.81 -15.48 -5.21
CA LEU A 294 -13.04 -15.63 -6.45
C LEU A 294 -13.47 -16.82 -7.32
N SER A 295 -14.02 -17.88 -6.73
CA SER A 295 -14.39 -19.08 -7.49
C SER A 295 -15.50 -18.80 -8.52
N GLY A 296 -15.38 -19.41 -9.70
CA GLY A 296 -16.41 -19.41 -10.74
C GLY A 296 -17.60 -20.34 -10.47
N ALA A 297 -17.59 -21.15 -9.39
CA ALA A 297 -18.67 -22.07 -9.04
C ALA A 297 -20.02 -21.33 -8.85
N LYS A 298 -21.13 -22.07 -9.00
CA LYS A 298 -22.50 -21.52 -9.05
C LYS A 298 -22.83 -20.59 -7.88
N ASP A 299 -22.42 -20.97 -6.66
CA ASP A 299 -22.74 -20.24 -5.43
C ASP A 299 -21.62 -19.29 -4.98
N CYS A 300 -20.72 -18.92 -5.90
CA CYS A 300 -19.57 -18.04 -5.70
C CYS A 300 -19.72 -16.79 -6.57
N TYR A 301 -18.93 -15.75 -6.30
CA TYR A 301 -19.07 -14.44 -6.96
C TYR A 301 -18.25 -14.28 -8.23
N ASN A 302 -17.18 -15.07 -8.42
CA ASN A 302 -16.30 -15.02 -9.57
C ASN A 302 -15.58 -13.67 -9.78
N ALA A 303 -15.25 -12.95 -8.70
CA ALA A 303 -14.39 -11.76 -8.78
C ALA A 303 -12.99 -12.14 -9.29
N ASP A 304 -12.21 -11.12 -9.69
CA ASP A 304 -10.92 -11.35 -10.35
C ASP A 304 -9.72 -10.98 -9.46
N GLY A 305 -9.96 -10.59 -8.20
CA GLY A 305 -8.90 -10.30 -7.25
C GLY A 305 -9.29 -9.28 -6.20
N PHE A 306 -8.27 -8.72 -5.54
CA PHE A 306 -8.46 -7.82 -4.40
C PHE A 306 -7.57 -6.58 -4.48
N LYS A 307 -8.13 -5.44 -4.05
CA LYS A 307 -7.38 -4.26 -3.61
C LYS A 307 -7.23 -4.36 -2.09
N ILE A 308 -6.02 -4.66 -1.61
CA ILE A 308 -5.71 -4.68 -0.17
C ILE A 308 -5.43 -3.26 0.30
N ASP A 309 -6.11 -2.85 1.35
CA ASP A 309 -5.99 -1.50 1.92
C ASP A 309 -5.95 -1.51 3.45
N GLN A 310 -5.88 -0.31 4.05
CA GLN A 310 -5.85 -0.08 5.50
C GLN A 310 -4.62 -0.66 6.21
N LEU A 311 -3.49 -0.69 5.51
CA LEU A 311 -2.21 -1.17 6.06
C LEU A 311 -1.72 -0.32 7.24
N ALA A 312 -2.17 0.93 7.31
CA ALA A 312 -1.90 1.85 8.41
C ALA A 312 -2.30 1.32 9.80
N TYR A 313 -3.20 0.34 9.86
CA TYR A 313 -3.62 -0.27 11.13
C TYR A 313 -2.79 -1.49 11.52
N THR A 314 -1.69 -1.75 10.85
CA THR A 314 -0.72 -2.77 11.30
C THR A 314 -0.27 -2.46 12.72
N PRO A 315 -0.42 -3.39 13.66
CA PRO A 315 -0.10 -3.13 15.06
C PRO A 315 1.41 -2.93 15.26
N THR A 316 1.80 -1.70 15.60
CA THR A 316 3.17 -1.28 15.85
C THR A 316 3.19 0.00 16.68
N GLU A 317 4.18 0.21 17.52
CA GLU A 317 4.37 1.45 18.28
C GLU A 317 4.62 2.68 17.40
N ARG A 318 5.08 2.44 16.18
CA ARG A 318 5.45 3.47 15.22
C ARG A 318 4.32 3.92 14.33
N MET A 319 3.09 3.56 14.62
CA MET A 319 1.97 4.09 13.88
C MET A 319 1.85 5.60 14.05
N PRO A 320 1.76 6.34 12.96
CA PRO A 320 1.79 7.80 12.97
C PRO A 320 0.50 8.45 13.50
N LEU A 321 -0.57 7.70 13.57
CA LEU A 321 -1.84 8.18 14.09
C LEU A 321 -1.89 7.98 15.59
N GLY A 322 -1.36 8.93 16.34
CA GLY A 322 -1.63 9.04 17.77
C GLY A 322 -3.13 9.21 17.99
N GLY A 323 -3.73 8.39 18.83
CA GLY A 323 -5.13 8.48 19.18
C GLY A 323 -6.06 7.51 18.45
N GLU A 324 -7.35 7.67 18.65
CA GLU A 324 -8.37 6.89 17.97
C GLU A 324 -8.56 7.42 16.53
N HIS A 325 -8.45 6.55 15.55
CA HIS A 325 -8.82 6.84 14.18
C HIS A 325 -9.98 5.94 13.77
N PHE A 326 -11.07 6.54 13.31
CA PHE A 326 -12.35 5.84 13.07
C PHE A 326 -12.81 4.98 14.26
N GLY A 327 -12.64 5.48 15.50
CA GLY A 327 -13.04 4.77 16.71
C GLY A 327 -12.14 3.60 17.11
N ARG A 328 -10.96 3.46 16.50
CA ARG A 328 -10.00 2.40 16.82
C ARG A 328 -8.96 2.86 17.83
N PRO A 329 -8.52 1.97 18.74
CA PRO A 329 -7.52 2.31 19.73
C PRO A 329 -6.17 2.66 19.08
N VAL A 330 -5.39 3.47 19.79
CA VAL A 330 -3.96 3.68 19.47
C VAL A 330 -3.25 2.35 19.46
N ILE A 331 -2.43 2.15 18.47
CA ILE A 331 -1.65 0.93 18.33
C ILE A 331 -0.35 1.08 19.13
N ILE A 332 0.02 0.02 19.79
CA ILE A 332 1.09 -0.03 20.77
C ILE A 332 1.96 -1.26 20.52
N GLY A 333 3.12 -1.31 21.15
CA GLY A 333 4.00 -2.46 21.09
C GLY A 333 3.37 -3.71 21.69
N ARG A 334 3.85 -4.87 21.24
CA ARG A 334 3.40 -6.16 21.73
C ARG A 334 3.62 -6.35 23.23
N SER A 335 4.71 -5.82 23.76
CA SER A 335 5.06 -5.87 25.17
C SER A 335 4.14 -5.06 26.10
N HIS A 336 3.24 -4.23 25.54
CA HIS A 336 2.33 -3.46 26.37
C HIS A 336 1.41 -4.36 27.20
N PRO A 337 1.30 -4.13 28.54
CA PRO A 337 0.59 -5.05 29.45
C PRO A 337 -0.89 -5.28 29.11
N SER A 338 -1.51 -4.35 28.40
CA SER A 338 -2.91 -4.43 28.01
C SER A 338 -3.14 -5.19 26.69
N VAL A 339 -2.08 -5.58 25.97
CA VAL A 339 -2.21 -6.32 24.71
C VAL A 339 -2.47 -7.80 25.01
N LYS A 340 -3.54 -8.33 24.41
CA LYS A 340 -3.91 -9.74 24.50
C LYS A 340 -3.99 -10.33 23.09
N HIS A 341 -3.10 -11.25 22.77
CA HIS A 341 -3.13 -12.03 21.54
C HIS A 341 -2.49 -13.42 21.76
N ASN A 342 -2.77 -14.33 20.86
CA ASN A 342 -2.42 -15.74 21.05
C ASN A 342 -1.05 -16.13 20.49
N GLY A 343 -0.45 -15.29 19.66
CA GLY A 343 0.77 -15.61 18.93
C GLY A 343 2.01 -14.85 19.40
N SER A 344 3.04 -14.92 18.58
CA SER A 344 4.32 -14.25 18.82
C SER A 344 4.63 -13.13 17.83
N LEU A 345 3.95 -13.09 16.67
CA LEU A 345 4.22 -12.13 15.62
C LEU A 345 3.62 -10.77 15.92
N TRP A 346 4.25 -9.72 15.39
CA TRP A 346 3.80 -8.34 15.53
C TRP A 346 4.21 -7.50 14.33
N GLY A 347 3.52 -6.37 14.10
CA GLY A 347 3.93 -5.39 13.11
C GLY A 347 4.07 -5.95 11.71
N CYS A 348 5.20 -5.69 11.08
CA CYS A 348 5.49 -6.10 9.70
C CYS A 348 5.45 -7.62 9.51
N GLU A 349 5.88 -8.40 10.50
CA GLU A 349 5.84 -9.86 10.43
C GLU A 349 4.40 -10.39 10.44
N LEU A 350 3.56 -9.82 11.30
CA LEU A 350 2.14 -10.15 11.34
C LEU A 350 1.42 -9.74 10.04
N LEU A 351 1.77 -8.58 9.47
CA LEU A 351 1.27 -8.13 8.18
C LEU A 351 1.69 -9.09 7.05
N TYR A 352 2.96 -9.50 7.05
CA TYR A 352 3.46 -10.47 6.07
C TYR A 352 2.65 -11.77 6.12
N LYS A 353 2.44 -12.31 7.32
CA LYS A 353 1.63 -13.52 7.51
C LYS A 353 0.23 -13.37 6.94
N LEU A 354 -0.46 -12.27 7.26
CA LEU A 354 -1.83 -12.03 6.77
C LEU A 354 -1.86 -11.88 5.24
N GLN A 355 -1.00 -11.06 4.66
CA GLN A 355 -0.96 -10.87 3.21
C GLN A 355 -0.59 -12.17 2.48
N LYS A 356 0.34 -12.96 3.04
CA LYS A 356 0.73 -14.24 2.47
C LYS A 356 -0.39 -15.26 2.46
N GLU A 357 -1.18 -15.32 3.54
CA GLU A 357 -2.37 -16.18 3.61
C GLU A 357 -3.42 -15.76 2.59
N ILE A 358 -3.71 -14.47 2.47
CA ILE A 358 -4.62 -13.93 1.44
C ILE A 358 -4.13 -14.32 0.04
N TYR A 359 -2.85 -14.10 -0.24
CA TYR A 359 -2.25 -14.38 -1.54
C TYR A 359 -2.35 -15.85 -1.91
N ILE A 360 -1.92 -16.75 -1.02
CA ILE A 360 -1.97 -18.21 -1.25
C ILE A 360 -3.41 -18.68 -1.46
N ALA A 361 -4.35 -18.24 -0.61
CA ALA A 361 -5.75 -18.63 -0.75
C ALA A 361 -6.36 -18.15 -2.08
N ALA A 362 -6.03 -16.91 -2.48
CA ALA A 362 -6.49 -16.33 -3.74
C ALA A 362 -5.93 -17.09 -4.94
N LYS A 363 -4.61 -17.34 -4.98
CA LYS A 363 -3.95 -18.03 -6.11
C LYS A 363 -4.36 -19.50 -6.23
N ASN A 364 -4.63 -20.17 -5.11
CA ASN A 364 -5.18 -21.53 -5.11
C ASN A 364 -6.61 -21.57 -5.63
N THR A 365 -7.38 -20.50 -5.50
CA THR A 365 -8.75 -20.41 -5.98
C THR A 365 -8.83 -19.99 -7.45
N LYS A 366 -8.08 -18.97 -7.83
CA LYS A 366 -8.04 -18.41 -9.19
C LYS A 366 -6.61 -17.97 -9.49
N LYS A 367 -5.87 -18.76 -10.26
CA LYS A 367 -4.43 -18.59 -10.51
C LYS A 367 -4.07 -17.22 -11.07
N ASP A 368 -4.86 -16.68 -12.00
CA ASP A 368 -4.64 -15.41 -12.68
C ASP A 368 -5.30 -14.22 -11.97
N CYS A 369 -5.86 -14.38 -10.76
CA CYS A 369 -6.41 -13.26 -10.00
C CYS A 369 -5.34 -12.20 -9.70
N LEU A 370 -5.76 -10.95 -9.58
CA LEU A 370 -4.87 -9.82 -9.28
C LEU A 370 -5.01 -9.40 -7.81
N ILE A 371 -3.90 -9.38 -7.10
CA ILE A 371 -3.80 -8.85 -5.74
C ILE A 371 -2.97 -7.58 -5.76
N THR A 372 -3.55 -6.44 -5.37
CA THR A 372 -2.80 -5.18 -5.28
C THR A 372 -2.58 -4.78 -3.83
N SER A 373 -1.42 -4.24 -3.51
CA SER A 373 -1.04 -3.78 -2.17
C SER A 373 -0.06 -2.61 -2.26
N SER A 374 0.04 -1.81 -1.21
CA SER A 374 1.01 -0.71 -1.10
C SER A 374 2.20 -1.02 -0.18
N THR A 375 2.50 -2.29 0.07
CA THR A 375 3.66 -2.73 0.85
C THR A 375 4.95 -2.71 0.03
N VAL A 376 5.57 -1.54 -0.09
CA VAL A 376 6.78 -1.35 -0.93
C VAL A 376 8.04 -1.77 -0.17
N ASN A 377 8.16 -3.07 0.08
CA ASN A 377 9.35 -3.68 0.67
C ASN A 377 9.63 -5.02 -0.03
N PRO A 378 10.86 -5.30 -0.45
CA PRO A 378 11.20 -6.53 -1.18
C PRO A 378 10.93 -7.81 -0.37
N TYR A 379 10.87 -7.71 0.96
CA TYR A 379 10.46 -8.83 1.82
C TYR A 379 9.05 -9.34 1.49
N PHE A 380 8.16 -8.46 0.98
CA PHE A 380 6.77 -8.77 0.64
C PHE A 380 6.57 -9.18 -0.83
N TYR A 381 7.63 -9.36 -1.61
CA TYR A 381 7.55 -9.59 -3.06
C TYR A 381 6.60 -10.72 -3.47
N ASP A 382 6.38 -11.70 -2.61
CA ASP A 382 5.59 -12.90 -2.85
C ASP A 382 4.22 -12.90 -2.13
N THR A 383 3.71 -11.71 -1.76
CA THR A 383 2.43 -11.54 -1.05
C THR A 383 1.38 -10.78 -1.85
N PHE A 384 1.73 -10.24 -3.00
CA PHE A 384 0.83 -9.54 -3.92
C PHE A 384 1.42 -9.53 -5.34
N ASP A 385 0.68 -9.01 -6.31
CA ASP A 385 1.04 -9.02 -7.72
C ASP A 385 1.39 -7.64 -8.28
N MET A 386 0.78 -6.58 -7.75
CA MET A 386 0.89 -5.23 -8.28
C MET A 386 1.05 -4.23 -7.12
N VAL A 387 2.03 -3.34 -7.24
CA VAL A 387 2.24 -2.25 -6.29
C VAL A 387 1.22 -1.16 -6.53
N ARG A 388 0.46 -0.77 -5.51
CA ARG A 388 -0.39 0.41 -5.54
C ARG A 388 0.37 1.60 -4.93
N LEU A 389 0.47 2.72 -5.65
CA LEU A 389 1.21 3.91 -5.19
C LEU A 389 0.59 4.60 -3.97
N HIS A 390 -0.63 4.22 -3.64
CA HIS A 390 -1.40 4.75 -2.52
C HIS A 390 -1.85 6.21 -2.71
N ASP A 391 -2.77 6.63 -1.87
CA ASP A 391 -3.39 7.95 -1.88
C ASP A 391 -2.37 9.08 -1.81
N THR A 392 -2.66 10.19 -2.48
CA THR A 392 -1.76 11.36 -2.47
C THR A 392 -1.71 12.07 -1.13
N GLY A 393 -2.69 11.84 -0.25
CA GLY A 393 -2.84 12.58 1.03
C GLY A 393 -3.23 14.04 0.80
N LEU A 394 -2.78 14.94 1.69
CA LEU A 394 -3.05 16.36 1.55
C LEU A 394 -2.28 16.98 0.39
N ILE A 395 -3.00 17.71 -0.46
CA ILE A 395 -2.47 18.43 -1.61
C ILE A 395 -2.52 19.93 -1.31
N PHE A 396 -1.43 20.61 -1.57
CA PHE A 396 -1.29 22.06 -1.41
C PHE A 396 -1.23 22.76 -2.79
N PRO A 397 -1.43 24.08 -2.86
CA PRO A 397 -1.37 24.80 -4.13
C PRO A 397 -0.08 24.63 -4.93
N ASP A 398 1.06 24.48 -4.25
CA ASP A 398 2.40 24.29 -4.82
C ASP A 398 2.78 22.81 -5.03
N THR A 399 1.95 21.86 -4.62
CA THR A 399 2.24 20.43 -4.80
C THR A 399 2.21 20.03 -6.27
N ASP A 400 3.33 19.53 -6.80
CA ASP A 400 3.36 18.80 -8.07
C ASP A 400 3.00 17.33 -7.82
N VAL A 401 1.72 17.01 -8.06
CA VAL A 401 1.18 15.66 -7.81
C VAL A 401 1.85 14.61 -8.68
N PHE A 402 2.11 14.92 -9.96
CA PHE A 402 2.74 13.96 -10.85
C PHE A 402 4.17 13.64 -10.40
N MET A 403 4.97 14.65 -10.06
CA MET A 403 6.34 14.42 -9.59
C MET A 403 6.37 13.68 -8.26
N ALA A 404 5.44 13.96 -7.36
CA ALA A 404 5.28 13.24 -6.10
C ALA A 404 4.99 11.74 -6.32
N MET A 405 4.04 11.44 -7.19
CA MET A 405 3.66 10.06 -7.50
C MET A 405 4.74 9.36 -8.33
N LYS A 406 5.44 10.10 -9.21
CA LYS A 406 6.59 9.56 -9.94
C LYS A 406 7.71 9.12 -8.98
N ALA A 407 8.02 9.89 -7.95
CA ALA A 407 9.01 9.51 -6.95
C ALA A 407 8.63 8.20 -6.22
N ARG A 408 7.33 8.01 -5.92
CA ARG A 408 6.81 6.72 -5.39
C ARG A 408 6.99 5.59 -6.39
N ALA A 409 6.68 5.84 -7.67
CA ALA A 409 6.83 4.84 -8.72
C ALA A 409 8.30 4.44 -8.91
N ASP A 410 9.22 5.42 -8.90
CA ASP A 410 10.67 5.18 -9.00
C ASP A 410 11.17 4.32 -7.82
N LEU A 411 10.72 4.61 -6.59
CA LEU A 411 11.03 3.79 -5.42
C LEU A 411 10.44 2.38 -5.53
N SER A 412 9.18 2.28 -5.94
CA SER A 412 8.49 0.99 -6.11
C SER A 412 9.20 0.13 -7.15
N SER A 413 9.56 0.69 -8.29
CA SER A 413 10.32 0.01 -9.34
C SER A 413 11.72 -0.40 -8.90
N SER A 414 12.38 0.42 -8.06
CA SER A 414 13.70 0.09 -7.50
C SER A 414 13.63 -1.02 -6.46
N THR A 415 12.47 -1.16 -5.78
CA THR A 415 12.28 -2.10 -4.67
C THR A 415 11.68 -3.42 -5.13
N LEU A 416 10.74 -3.37 -6.06
CA LEU A 416 9.97 -4.51 -6.58
C LEU A 416 9.91 -4.43 -8.12
N PRO A 417 11.07 -4.59 -8.81
CA PRO A 417 11.19 -4.31 -10.24
C PRO A 417 10.36 -5.22 -11.13
N SER A 418 9.92 -6.36 -10.63
CA SER A 418 9.09 -7.31 -11.37
C SER A 418 7.58 -7.08 -11.23
N HIS A 419 7.16 -6.17 -10.35
CA HIS A 419 5.74 -5.91 -10.08
C HIS A 419 5.24 -4.71 -10.90
N PRO A 420 4.15 -4.83 -11.65
CA PRO A 420 3.47 -3.68 -12.23
C PRO A 420 3.04 -2.68 -11.17
N ILE A 421 2.88 -1.44 -11.57
CA ILE A 421 2.47 -0.34 -10.70
C ILE A 421 1.06 0.09 -11.05
N ASP A 422 0.12 0.02 -10.11
CA ASP A 422 -1.15 0.74 -10.12
C ASP A 422 -0.87 2.19 -9.67
N THR A 423 -1.12 3.15 -10.56
CA THR A 423 -0.78 4.54 -10.31
C THR A 423 -1.64 5.20 -9.25
N ASP A 424 -2.71 4.52 -8.80
CA ASP A 424 -3.73 5.05 -7.90
C ASP A 424 -4.28 6.41 -8.41
N ASN A 425 -5.31 6.97 -7.84
CA ASN A 425 -5.81 8.27 -8.27
C ASN A 425 -6.66 8.97 -7.21
N TRP A 426 -6.42 8.69 -5.93
CA TRP A 426 -7.07 9.46 -4.88
C TRP A 426 -6.46 10.87 -4.79
N VAL A 427 -6.61 11.64 -5.86
CA VAL A 427 -6.25 13.06 -5.96
C VAL A 427 -7.51 13.88 -5.75
N HIS A 428 -7.52 14.77 -4.78
CA HIS A 428 -8.67 15.60 -4.43
C HIS A 428 -8.29 17.08 -4.30
N SER A 429 -9.23 17.95 -4.02
CA SER A 429 -9.05 19.37 -3.71
C SER A 429 -8.69 20.27 -4.91
N TYR A 430 -7.86 19.81 -5.84
CA TYR A 430 -7.41 20.57 -6.99
C TYR A 430 -7.72 19.82 -8.29
N TYR A 431 -8.78 20.27 -8.99
CA TYR A 431 -9.31 19.60 -10.18
C TYR A 431 -8.29 19.57 -11.34
N ASP A 432 -7.58 20.65 -11.56
CA ASP A 432 -6.53 20.76 -12.58
C ASP A 432 -5.35 19.81 -12.32
N LYS A 433 -4.95 19.66 -11.07
CA LYS A 433 -3.90 18.71 -10.68
C LYS A 433 -4.33 17.25 -10.82
N TRP A 434 -5.59 16.96 -10.49
CA TRP A 434 -6.17 15.64 -10.74
C TRP A 434 -6.19 15.32 -12.24
N LEU A 435 -6.64 16.24 -13.08
CA LEU A 435 -6.70 16.04 -14.53
C LEU A 435 -5.30 15.83 -15.11
N ASP A 436 -4.35 16.70 -14.75
CA ASP A 436 -2.96 16.60 -15.19
C ASP A 436 -2.33 15.26 -14.79
N TYR A 437 -2.49 14.86 -13.52
CA TYR A 437 -2.02 13.58 -13.03
C TYR A 437 -2.68 12.40 -13.74
N THR A 438 -4.02 12.41 -13.90
CA THR A 438 -4.74 11.32 -14.57
C THR A 438 -4.28 11.12 -16.02
N VAL A 439 -3.99 12.21 -16.71
CA VAL A 439 -3.49 12.18 -18.11
C VAL A 439 -2.06 11.65 -18.19
N LYS A 440 -1.19 12.01 -17.23
CA LYS A 440 0.24 11.66 -17.20
C LYS A 440 0.53 10.34 -16.51
N SER A 441 -0.37 9.81 -15.69
CA SER A 441 -0.16 8.61 -14.86
C SER A 441 0.29 7.39 -15.67
N LYS A 442 -0.12 7.29 -16.93
CA LYS A 442 0.31 6.27 -17.90
C LYS A 442 1.84 6.20 -18.11
N ASP A 443 2.58 7.24 -17.77
CA ASP A 443 4.02 7.33 -17.96
C ASP A 443 4.79 6.74 -16.74
N ILE A 444 4.07 6.39 -15.67
CA ILE A 444 4.65 5.83 -14.44
C ILE A 444 4.04 4.50 -14.00
N GLY A 445 3.02 4.00 -14.70
CA GLY A 445 2.40 2.71 -14.40
C GLY A 445 1.09 2.49 -15.11
N VAL A 446 0.30 1.56 -14.61
CA VAL A 446 -1.07 1.27 -15.07
C VAL A 446 -1.98 2.43 -14.66
N PRO A 447 -2.57 3.15 -15.61
CA PRO A 447 -3.39 4.32 -15.28
C PRO A 447 -4.64 3.95 -14.48
N CYS A 448 -4.96 4.78 -13.48
CA CYS A 448 -6.15 4.62 -12.66
C CYS A 448 -6.97 5.91 -12.63
N ILE A 449 -8.30 5.81 -12.49
CA ILE A 449 -9.20 6.93 -12.30
C ILE A 449 -10.20 6.61 -11.18
N PHE A 450 -10.42 7.59 -10.28
CA PHE A 450 -11.37 7.45 -9.15
C PHE A 450 -12.68 8.22 -9.36
N TYR A 451 -12.77 9.03 -10.39
CA TYR A 451 -13.90 9.91 -10.64
C TYR A 451 -14.41 9.77 -12.07
N ALA A 452 -15.65 9.41 -12.21
CA ALA A 452 -16.37 9.40 -13.50
C ALA A 452 -17.34 10.58 -13.61
N GLU A 453 -17.90 11.06 -12.51
CA GLU A 453 -18.96 12.06 -12.47
C GLU A 453 -18.66 13.23 -11.55
N ARG A 454 -18.14 12.96 -10.31
CA ARG A 454 -18.04 13.95 -9.24
C ARG A 454 -16.64 14.01 -8.66
N PHE A 455 -15.95 15.10 -8.93
CA PHE A 455 -14.67 15.41 -8.30
C PHE A 455 -14.88 16.13 -6.97
N VAL A 456 -14.10 15.75 -5.95
CA VAL A 456 -14.24 16.27 -4.59
C VAL A 456 -13.17 17.30 -4.27
N VAL A 457 -13.60 18.48 -3.83
CA VAL A 457 -12.74 19.47 -3.20
C VAL A 457 -12.90 19.35 -1.70
N ILE A 458 -11.97 18.65 -1.03
CA ILE A 458 -11.99 18.45 0.43
C ILE A 458 -11.57 19.74 1.14
N ARG A 459 -10.61 20.48 0.59
CA ARG A 459 -10.10 21.76 1.12
C ARG A 459 -9.71 22.68 -0.05
N PRO A 460 -9.78 24.02 0.12
CA PRO A 460 -10.33 24.76 1.26
C PRO A 460 -11.86 24.87 1.25
N GLU A 461 -12.51 24.76 0.09
CA GLU A 461 -13.91 25.19 -0.10
C GLU A 461 -14.96 24.11 0.18
N ARG A 462 -14.53 22.85 0.37
CA ARG A 462 -15.43 21.70 0.57
C ARG A 462 -16.63 21.70 -0.38
N LYS A 463 -16.40 21.32 -1.61
CA LYS A 463 -17.44 21.31 -2.66
C LYS A 463 -17.25 20.14 -3.61
N VAL A 464 -18.26 19.90 -4.42
CA VAL A 464 -18.21 18.93 -5.53
C VAL A 464 -18.15 19.70 -6.86
N ILE A 465 -17.32 19.22 -7.79
CA ILE A 465 -17.23 19.71 -9.15
C ILE A 465 -17.66 18.58 -10.08
N LEU A 466 -18.64 18.83 -10.94
CA LEU A 466 -19.00 17.87 -11.99
C LEU A 466 -17.87 17.77 -13.01
N ILE A 467 -17.47 16.55 -13.34
CA ILE A 467 -16.41 16.29 -14.31
C ILE A 467 -16.92 16.66 -15.71
N LYS A 468 -16.12 17.45 -16.40
CA LYS A 468 -16.42 17.86 -17.77
C LYS A 468 -16.22 16.69 -18.72
N ARG A 469 -17.14 16.51 -19.66
CA ARG A 469 -17.05 15.45 -20.68
C ARG A 469 -15.79 15.57 -21.54
N ASP A 470 -15.37 16.82 -21.83
CA ASP A 470 -14.17 17.04 -22.65
C ASP A 470 -12.89 16.62 -21.91
N ASP A 471 -12.85 16.75 -20.59
CA ASP A 471 -11.73 16.25 -19.78
C ASP A 471 -11.66 14.72 -19.82
N LEU A 472 -12.81 14.02 -19.76
CA LEU A 472 -12.85 12.57 -19.97
C LEU A 472 -12.37 12.15 -21.37
N LYS A 473 -12.66 12.93 -22.42
CA LYS A 473 -12.13 12.69 -23.76
C LYS A 473 -10.62 12.87 -23.84
N ILE A 474 -10.07 13.86 -23.13
CA ILE A 474 -8.62 14.08 -23.01
C ILE A 474 -7.96 12.88 -22.34
N ILE A 475 -8.52 12.41 -21.22
CA ILE A 475 -8.05 11.19 -20.53
C ILE A 475 -8.12 9.99 -21.47
N ALA A 476 -9.25 9.81 -22.17
CA ALA A 476 -9.44 8.71 -23.11
C ALA A 476 -8.41 8.72 -24.26
N ALA A 477 -8.07 9.89 -24.78
CA ALA A 477 -7.06 10.04 -25.83
C ALA A 477 -5.65 9.66 -25.32
N SER A 478 -5.31 10.08 -24.10
CA SER A 478 -4.05 9.74 -23.45
C SER A 478 -3.93 8.21 -23.20
N TRP A 479 -4.94 7.63 -22.60
CA TRP A 479 -4.93 6.21 -22.22
C TRP A 479 -4.98 5.26 -23.41
N ARG A 480 -5.57 5.65 -24.55
CA ARG A 480 -5.44 4.88 -25.80
C ARG A 480 -4.01 4.80 -26.31
N LYS A 481 -3.18 5.83 -26.06
CA LYS A 481 -1.75 5.77 -26.39
C LYS A 481 -1.02 4.75 -25.52
N TYR A 482 -1.36 4.72 -24.23
CA TYR A 482 -0.83 3.70 -23.29
C TYR A 482 -1.16 2.29 -23.78
N ILE A 483 -2.44 1.98 -24.06
CA ILE A 483 -2.88 0.65 -24.49
C ILE A 483 -2.24 0.21 -25.83
N ARG A 484 -1.96 1.16 -26.73
CA ARG A 484 -1.25 0.82 -28.00
C ARG A 484 0.23 0.48 -27.79
N GLY A 485 0.78 0.84 -26.65
CA GLY A 485 2.16 0.53 -26.27
C GLY A 485 2.32 -0.77 -25.49
N LEU A 486 1.22 -1.39 -25.07
CA LEU A 486 1.19 -2.71 -24.43
C LEU A 486 1.31 -3.82 -25.49
#